data_f5570a9008d1bb04d7235d8b5cec2d0e
#
_entry.id   f5570a9008d1bb04d7235d8b5cec2d0e
#
_cell.length_a   1.000
_cell.length_b   1.000
_cell.length_c   1.000
_cell.angle_alpha   90.00
_cell.angle_beta   90.00
_cell.angle_gamma   90.00
#
_symmetry.space_group_name_H-M   'P 1'
#
loop_
_entity.id
_entity.type
_entity.pdbx_description
1 polymer ?
#
loop_
_entity_poly.entity_id
_entity_poly.type
_entity_poly.pdbx_seq_one_letter_code
_entity_poly.pdbx_strand_id
1 'polypeptide(L)'
;MKLSRLLLDALETFPNFIIIDKNATIVYLNESYASLLGIPREQAIGQPVTDVIPKTRMVEVLKSGKPDIGHLMTLYDHSQKKNVTVACNRMPIFQNGQVIGAAAVTI
;
A
#
# COMPACT_ATOMS: atom_id res chain seq x y z
N MET A 1 18.84 20.11 -3.94
CA MET A 1 17.95 19.17 -3.22
C MET A 1 18.50 17.76 -3.37
N LYS A 2 18.55 17.01 -2.29
CA LYS A 2 19.00 15.63 -2.34
C LYS A 2 17.94 14.75 -2.97
N LEU A 3 18.35 13.75 -3.76
CA LEU A 3 17.44 12.81 -4.41
C LEU A 3 16.56 12.06 -3.39
N SER A 4 17.13 11.64 -2.25
CA SER A 4 16.37 10.93 -1.23
C SER A 4 15.21 11.76 -0.68
N ARG A 5 15.41 13.06 -0.48
CA ARG A 5 14.34 13.95 -0.03
C ARG A 5 13.28 14.12 -1.10
N LEU A 6 13.70 14.30 -2.35
CA LEU A 6 12.77 14.42 -3.47
C LEU A 6 11.92 13.16 -3.62
N LEU A 7 12.53 11.98 -3.46
CA LEU A 7 11.80 10.71 -3.52
C LEU A 7 10.74 10.60 -2.43
N LEU A 8 11.08 10.98 -1.19
CA LEU A 8 10.12 10.96 -0.10
C LEU A 8 8.96 11.93 -0.36
N ASP A 9 9.26 13.12 -0.85
CA ASP A 9 8.24 14.09 -1.19
C ASP A 9 7.36 13.60 -2.34
N ALA A 10 7.94 12.92 -3.33
CA ALA A 10 7.19 12.34 -4.43
C ALA A 10 6.20 11.26 -3.95
N LEU A 11 6.61 10.43 -3.00
CA LEU A 11 5.74 9.39 -2.44
C LEU A 11 4.53 10.01 -1.74
N GLU A 12 4.69 11.19 -1.12
CA GLU A 12 3.57 11.89 -0.49
C GLU A 12 2.61 12.51 -1.50
N THR A 13 3.05 12.74 -2.75
CA THR A 13 2.17 13.31 -3.78
C THR A 13 1.41 12.27 -4.58
N PHE A 14 1.79 10.99 -4.51
CA PHE A 14 1.05 9.93 -5.18
C PHE A 14 -0.35 9.79 -4.56
N PRO A 15 -1.38 9.44 -5.36
CA PRO A 15 -2.67 9.07 -4.79
C PRO A 15 -2.51 7.79 -3.95
N ASN A 16 -2.89 7.84 -2.69
CA ASN A 16 -3.06 6.69 -1.80
C ASN A 16 -2.01 5.58 -2.02
N PHE A 17 -0.78 5.84 -1.59
CA PHE A 17 0.37 4.97 -1.84
C PHE A 17 0.73 4.17 -0.59
N ILE A 18 1.05 2.88 -0.77
CA ILE A 18 1.45 1.99 0.32
C ILE A 18 2.58 1.07 -0.15
N ILE A 19 3.49 0.76 0.77
CA ILE A 19 4.57 -0.22 0.57
C ILE A 19 4.52 -1.22 1.71
N ILE A 20 4.59 -2.52 1.37
CA ILE A 20 4.77 -3.60 2.33
C ILE A 20 6.09 -4.30 2.06
N ASP A 21 6.68 -4.87 3.12
CA ASP A 21 7.89 -5.67 2.98
C ASP A 21 7.55 -7.12 2.62
N LYS A 22 8.57 -7.99 2.55
CA LYS A 22 8.39 -9.39 2.17
C LYS A 22 7.57 -10.19 3.18
N ASN A 23 7.41 -9.68 4.40
CA ASN A 23 6.62 -10.31 5.45
C ASN A 23 5.19 -9.75 5.50
N ALA A 24 4.79 -8.99 4.48
CA ALA A 24 3.48 -8.35 4.39
C ALA A 24 3.22 -7.34 5.51
N THR A 25 4.28 -6.76 6.06
CA THR A 25 4.19 -5.69 7.06
C THR A 25 4.21 -4.34 6.36
N ILE A 26 3.34 -3.43 6.78
CA ILE A 26 3.29 -2.07 6.22
C ILE A 26 4.54 -1.32 6.69
N VAL A 27 5.37 -0.88 5.75
CA VAL A 27 6.57 -0.09 6.05
C VAL A 27 6.40 1.37 5.68
N TYR A 28 5.45 1.68 4.81
CA TYR A 28 5.17 3.06 4.41
C TYR A 28 3.75 3.17 3.88
N LEU A 29 3.07 4.25 4.20
CA LEU A 29 1.89 4.71 3.47
C LEU A 29 1.85 6.23 3.58
N ASN A 30 1.36 6.90 2.52
CA ASN A 30 1.28 8.35 2.55
C ASN A 30 0.02 8.81 3.29
N GLU A 31 -0.02 10.11 3.64
CA GLU A 31 -1.13 10.67 4.42
C GLU A 31 -2.47 10.54 3.71
N SER A 32 -2.49 10.69 2.38
CA SER A 32 -3.77 10.56 1.66
C SER A 32 -4.35 9.15 1.81
N TYR A 33 -3.50 8.11 1.83
CA TYR A 33 -3.99 6.75 2.01
C TYR A 33 -4.44 6.49 3.45
N ALA A 34 -3.69 7.00 4.42
CA ALA A 34 -4.10 6.91 5.83
C ALA A 34 -5.47 7.54 6.04
N SER A 35 -5.72 8.70 5.42
CA SER A 35 -7.02 9.37 5.48
C SER A 35 -8.13 8.53 4.83
N LEU A 36 -7.86 7.92 3.68
CA LEU A 36 -8.83 7.06 3.00
C LEU A 36 -9.18 5.84 3.86
N LEU A 37 -8.17 5.24 4.49
CA LEU A 37 -8.35 4.07 5.35
C LEU A 37 -8.96 4.43 6.71
N GLY A 38 -8.93 5.69 7.09
CA GLY A 38 -9.47 6.16 8.37
C GLY A 38 -8.65 5.70 9.57
N ILE A 39 -7.35 5.54 9.41
CA ILE A 39 -6.47 5.10 10.49
C ILE A 39 -5.24 6.03 10.52
N PRO A 40 -4.79 6.46 11.72
CA PRO A 40 -3.58 7.26 11.81
C PRO A 40 -2.39 6.53 11.21
N ARG A 41 -1.58 7.25 10.45
CA ARG A 41 -0.42 6.69 9.73
C ARG A 41 0.51 5.92 10.66
N GLU A 42 0.77 6.47 11.85
CA GLU A 42 1.69 5.88 12.83
C GLU A 42 1.16 4.54 13.36
N GLN A 43 -0.16 4.36 13.38
CA GLN A 43 -0.77 3.11 13.82
C GLN A 43 -0.73 2.05 12.73
N ALA A 44 -0.77 2.46 11.46
CA ALA A 44 -0.75 1.53 10.34
C ALA A 44 0.64 0.98 10.09
N ILE A 45 1.67 1.83 10.18
CA ILE A 45 3.06 1.41 9.94
C ILE A 45 3.46 0.39 11.01
N GLY A 46 4.02 -0.74 10.55
CA GLY A 46 4.41 -1.85 11.42
C GLY A 46 3.33 -2.91 11.59
N GLN A 47 2.11 -2.66 11.10
CA GLN A 47 1.03 -3.64 11.18
C GLN A 47 1.08 -4.60 9.99
N PRO A 48 0.61 -5.85 10.17
CA PRO A 48 0.35 -6.71 9.01
C PRO A 48 -0.67 -6.03 8.09
N VAL A 49 -0.41 -6.03 6.79
CA VAL A 49 -1.30 -5.34 5.84
C VAL A 49 -2.72 -5.88 5.89
N THR A 50 -2.89 -7.17 6.17
CA THR A 50 -4.21 -7.81 6.24
C THR A 50 -5.03 -7.34 7.45
N ASP A 51 -4.38 -6.80 8.48
CA ASP A 51 -5.11 -6.23 9.63
C ASP A 51 -5.70 -4.85 9.29
N VAL A 52 -5.04 -4.12 8.40
CA VAL A 52 -5.47 -2.77 8.00
C VAL A 52 -6.36 -2.82 6.76
N ILE A 53 -6.01 -3.67 5.79
CA ILE A 53 -6.76 -3.85 4.54
C ILE A 53 -7.12 -5.33 4.43
N PRO A 54 -8.22 -5.75 5.06
CA PRO A 54 -8.65 -7.14 4.97
C PRO A 54 -8.88 -7.56 3.52
N LYS A 55 -8.49 -8.77 3.18
CA LYS A 55 -8.64 -9.34 1.83
C LYS A 55 -7.83 -8.60 0.75
N THR A 56 -6.78 -7.87 1.13
CA THR A 56 -5.92 -7.21 0.16
C THR A 56 -5.22 -8.23 -0.73
N ARG A 57 -5.09 -7.90 -2.01
CA ARG A 57 -4.38 -8.75 -2.98
C ARG A 57 -2.88 -8.51 -3.00
N MET A 58 -2.36 -7.61 -2.17
CA MET A 58 -0.92 -7.37 -2.08
C MET A 58 -0.15 -8.61 -1.67
N VAL A 59 -0.74 -9.46 -0.82
CA VAL A 59 -0.12 -10.72 -0.39
C VAL A 59 0.09 -11.65 -1.59
N GLU A 60 -0.86 -11.69 -2.51
CA GLU A 60 -0.76 -12.50 -3.73
C GLU A 60 0.32 -11.97 -4.66
N VAL A 61 0.46 -10.65 -4.75
CA VAL A 61 1.53 -10.02 -5.53
C VAL A 61 2.90 -10.38 -4.96
N LEU A 62 3.04 -10.42 -3.63
CA LEU A 62 4.27 -10.90 -2.99
C LEU A 62 4.60 -12.33 -3.39
N LYS A 63 3.61 -13.21 -3.38
CA LYS A 63 3.82 -14.64 -3.66
C LYS A 63 4.08 -14.90 -5.13
N SER A 64 3.32 -14.24 -6.01
CA SER A 64 3.39 -14.51 -7.45
C SER A 64 4.51 -13.75 -8.15
N GLY A 65 4.90 -12.60 -7.63
CA GLY A 65 5.82 -11.70 -8.32
C GLY A 65 5.23 -11.07 -9.57
N LYS A 66 3.91 -11.10 -9.72
CA LYS A 66 3.21 -10.55 -10.88
C LYS A 66 2.42 -9.31 -10.49
N PRO A 67 2.44 -8.24 -11.33
CA PRO A 67 1.63 -7.06 -11.06
C PRO A 67 0.13 -7.36 -11.19
N ASP A 68 -0.67 -6.59 -10.46
CA ASP A 68 -2.13 -6.64 -10.48
C ASP A 68 -2.62 -5.23 -10.76
N ILE A 69 -2.97 -4.96 -12.02
CA ILE A 69 -3.21 -3.61 -12.53
C ILE A 69 -4.70 -3.38 -12.76
N GLY A 70 -5.19 -2.22 -12.29
CA GLY A 70 -6.57 -1.78 -12.56
C GLY A 70 -7.63 -2.60 -11.87
N HIS A 71 -7.28 -3.28 -10.78
CA HIS A 71 -8.22 -4.15 -10.08
C HIS A 71 -9.13 -3.32 -9.17
N LEU A 72 -10.45 -3.52 -9.30
CA LEU A 72 -11.40 -2.92 -8.38
C LEU A 72 -11.43 -3.73 -7.09
N MET A 73 -11.42 -3.02 -5.97
CA MET A 73 -11.49 -3.68 -4.67
C MET A 73 -12.26 -2.83 -3.68
N THR A 74 -12.66 -3.47 -2.59
CA THR A 74 -13.33 -2.81 -1.48
C THR A 74 -12.33 -2.59 -0.36
N LEU A 75 -12.21 -1.34 0.07
CA LEU A 75 -11.42 -0.95 1.24
C LEU A 75 -12.35 -0.67 2.40
N TYR A 76 -11.91 -1.00 3.60
CA TYR A 76 -12.62 -0.66 4.82
C TYR A 76 -12.09 0.65 5.39
N ASP A 77 -12.99 1.64 5.54
CA ASP A 77 -12.69 2.91 6.20
C ASP A 77 -12.92 2.73 7.70
N HIS A 78 -11.84 2.70 8.48
CA HIS A 78 -11.88 2.41 9.91
C HIS A 78 -12.52 3.54 10.72
N SER A 79 -12.51 4.78 10.22
CA SER A 79 -13.12 5.92 10.93
C SER A 79 -14.63 5.97 10.75
N GLN A 80 -15.13 5.71 9.54
CA GLN A 80 -16.56 5.74 9.25
C GLN A 80 -17.21 4.36 9.31
N LYS A 81 -16.41 3.32 9.50
CA LYS A 81 -16.87 1.93 9.61
C LYS A 81 -17.73 1.51 8.43
N LYS A 82 -17.24 1.83 7.23
CA LYS A 82 -17.93 1.50 5.97
C LYS A 82 -16.93 1.11 4.90
N ASN A 83 -17.42 0.44 3.85
CA ASN A 83 -16.64 0.04 2.72
C ASN A 83 -16.67 1.13 1.65
N VAL A 84 -15.53 1.30 0.96
CA VAL A 84 -15.44 2.14 -0.23
C VAL A 84 -14.81 1.32 -1.37
N THR A 85 -15.33 1.50 -2.58
CA THR A 85 -14.80 0.82 -3.76
C THR A 85 -13.77 1.70 -4.44
N VAL A 86 -12.60 1.11 -4.73
CA VAL A 86 -11.45 1.82 -5.32
C VAL A 86 -10.83 0.97 -6.40
N ALA A 87 -10.06 1.60 -7.29
CA ALA A 87 -9.24 0.92 -8.28
C ALA A 87 -7.79 0.94 -7.81
N CYS A 88 -7.13 -0.21 -7.88
CA CYS A 88 -5.76 -0.36 -7.39
C CYS A 88 -4.83 -0.87 -8.47
N ASN A 89 -3.61 -0.33 -8.47
CA ASN A 89 -2.47 -0.89 -9.19
C ASN A 89 -1.47 -1.38 -8.16
N ARG A 90 -1.17 -2.68 -8.20
CA ARG A 90 -0.24 -3.30 -7.26
C ARG A 90 0.92 -3.88 -8.02
N MET A 91 2.14 -3.66 -7.51
CA MET A 91 3.35 -4.10 -8.19
C MET A 91 4.31 -4.73 -7.20
N PRO A 92 4.99 -5.83 -7.60
CA PRO A 92 6.05 -6.39 -6.77
C PRO A 92 7.29 -5.50 -6.84
N ILE A 93 8.06 -5.48 -5.74
CA ILE A 93 9.35 -4.80 -5.67
C ILE A 93 10.42 -5.87 -5.71
N PHE A 94 11.35 -5.77 -6.66
CA PHE A 94 12.42 -6.75 -6.85
C PHE A 94 13.76 -6.21 -6.40
N GLN A 95 14.58 -7.08 -5.87
CA GLN A 95 16.00 -6.85 -5.64
C GLN A 95 16.75 -8.10 -6.04
N ASN A 96 17.69 -7.97 -6.99
CA ASN A 96 18.49 -9.11 -7.50
C ASN A 96 17.59 -10.28 -7.95
N GLY A 97 16.48 -9.98 -8.62
CA GLY A 97 15.54 -10.97 -9.13
C GLY A 97 14.61 -11.59 -8.11
N GLN A 98 14.67 -11.16 -6.87
CA GLN A 98 13.81 -11.67 -5.80
C GLN A 98 12.80 -10.61 -5.37
N VAL A 99 11.59 -11.06 -5.05
CA VAL A 99 10.55 -10.16 -4.52
C VAL A 99 10.89 -9.84 -3.07
N ILE A 100 11.08 -8.55 -2.78
CA ILE A 100 11.39 -8.07 -1.42
C ILE A 100 10.25 -7.28 -0.81
N GLY A 101 9.19 -7.02 -1.55
CA GLY A 101 8.05 -6.26 -1.07
C GLY A 101 7.06 -6.05 -2.19
N ALA A 102 6.07 -5.23 -1.92
CA ALA A 102 5.08 -4.81 -2.90
C ALA A 102 4.65 -3.38 -2.63
N ALA A 103 4.25 -2.69 -3.69
CA ALA A 103 3.73 -1.34 -3.61
C ALA A 103 2.38 -1.27 -4.30
N ALA A 104 1.53 -0.36 -3.85
CA ALA A 104 0.22 -0.15 -4.47
C ALA A 104 -0.12 1.33 -4.52
N VAL A 105 -0.78 1.73 -5.61
CA VAL A 105 -1.39 3.04 -5.77
C VAL A 105 -2.89 2.80 -5.92
N THR A 106 -3.69 3.50 -5.11
CA THR A 106 -5.14 3.36 -5.10
C THR A 106 -5.78 4.66 -5.58
N ILE A 107 -6.67 4.56 -6.53
CA ILE A 107 -7.33 5.73 -7.12
C ILE A 107 -8.79 5.78 -6.67
#